data_5d74f32ec3061bf3efc3f842de18a867
#
_entry.id   5d74f32ec3061bf3efc3f842de18a867
#
_cell.length_a   1.000
_cell.length_b   1.000
_cell.length_c   1.000
_cell.angle_alpha   90.00
_cell.angle_beta   90.00
_cell.angle_gamma   90.00
#
_symmetry.space_group_name_H-M   'P 1'
#
loop_
_entity.id
_entity.type
_entity.pdbx_description
1 polymer ?
#
loop_
_entity_poly.entity_id
_entity_poly.type
_entity_poly.pdbx_seq_one_letter_code
_entity_poly.pdbx_strand_id
1 'polypeptide(L)'
;MGLLDGKTALVTGATRGIGRAIALRFAAEGADVAFTYRSQHEAAESLVAELEALGVKAKAYTSDAADFEGAHAVVEDVKATFGKIDILVNNAGITRDGLMMRMDEKQWDDVIGTNLKSAFNFIHACTPVMARQRGGSIINMTS
;
A
#
# COMPACT_ATOMS: atom_id res chain seq x y z
N MET A 1 14.68 6.30 -19.13
CA MET A 1 13.57 7.03 -18.51
C MET A 1 12.42 6.10 -18.20
N GLY A 2 11.91 6.18 -17.00
CA GLY A 2 10.79 5.35 -16.58
C GLY A 2 9.45 6.04 -16.81
N LEU A 3 8.38 5.25 -16.94
CA LEU A 3 7.02 5.75 -17.11
C LEU A 3 6.53 6.52 -15.88
N LEU A 4 7.11 6.28 -14.72
CA LEU A 4 6.67 6.87 -13.46
C LEU A 4 7.72 7.81 -12.85
N ASP A 5 8.65 8.30 -13.65
CA ASP A 5 9.65 9.26 -13.16
C ASP A 5 8.97 10.46 -12.50
N GLY A 6 9.43 10.81 -11.31
CA GLY A 6 8.87 11.93 -10.56
C GLY A 6 7.56 11.64 -9.84
N LYS A 7 7.06 10.41 -9.91
CA LYS A 7 5.84 10.00 -9.19
C LYS A 7 6.16 9.40 -7.84
N THR A 8 5.23 9.51 -6.91
CA THR A 8 5.30 8.87 -5.60
C THR A 8 4.13 7.91 -5.46
N ALA A 9 4.44 6.66 -5.13
CA ALA A 9 3.44 5.63 -4.93
C ALA A 9 3.41 5.18 -3.48
N LEU A 10 2.22 4.92 -2.97
CA LEU A 10 2.00 4.26 -1.68
C LEU A 10 1.35 2.91 -1.95
N VAL A 11 2.04 1.83 -1.56
CA VAL A 11 1.57 0.46 -1.76
C VAL A 11 1.32 -0.18 -0.40
N THR A 12 0.10 -0.61 -0.14
CA THR A 12 -0.19 -1.29 1.12
C THR A 12 0.06 -2.79 1.00
N GLY A 13 0.63 -3.40 2.05
CA GLY A 13 0.90 -4.83 2.08
C GLY A 13 1.95 -5.29 1.08
N ALA A 14 3.12 -4.66 1.09
CA ALA A 14 4.11 -4.83 0.02
C ALA A 14 5.28 -5.77 0.33
N THR A 15 5.30 -6.43 1.49
CA THR A 15 6.47 -7.24 1.84
C THR A 15 6.56 -8.57 1.09
N ARG A 16 5.50 -9.00 0.45
CA ARG A 16 5.48 -10.25 -0.31
C ARG A 16 4.46 -10.21 -1.42
N GLY A 17 4.51 -11.23 -2.29
CA GLY A 17 3.50 -11.47 -3.31
C GLY A 17 3.33 -10.34 -4.29
N ILE A 18 2.07 -10.06 -4.63
CA ILE A 18 1.71 -9.08 -5.65
C ILE A 18 2.14 -7.67 -5.24
N GLY A 19 1.94 -7.31 -3.98
CA GLY A 19 2.33 -5.98 -3.49
C GLY A 19 3.82 -5.70 -3.63
N ARG A 20 4.64 -6.70 -3.32
CA ARG A 20 6.10 -6.60 -3.48
C ARG A 20 6.49 -6.43 -4.95
N ALA A 21 5.88 -7.23 -5.82
CA ALA A 21 6.14 -7.14 -7.27
C ALA A 21 5.74 -5.77 -7.82
N ILE A 22 4.61 -5.22 -7.37
CA ILE A 22 4.17 -3.88 -7.79
C ILE A 22 5.16 -2.82 -7.32
N ALA A 23 5.58 -2.87 -6.06
CA ALA A 23 6.54 -1.91 -5.52
C ALA A 23 7.85 -1.90 -6.33
N LEU A 24 8.39 -3.09 -6.61
CA LEU A 24 9.61 -3.21 -7.40
C LEU A 24 9.44 -2.71 -8.82
N ARG A 25 8.32 -3.03 -9.46
CA ARG A 25 8.06 -2.57 -10.83
C ARG A 25 7.90 -1.06 -10.89
N PHE A 26 7.18 -0.47 -9.95
CA PHE A 26 7.01 0.96 -9.90
C PHE A 26 8.36 1.68 -9.72
N ALA A 27 9.21 1.15 -8.85
CA ALA A 27 10.55 1.71 -8.66
C ALA A 27 11.41 1.56 -9.92
N ALA A 28 11.31 0.43 -10.61
CA ALA A 28 12.01 0.23 -11.87
C ALA A 28 11.56 1.23 -12.95
N GLU A 29 10.33 1.73 -12.86
CA GLU A 29 9.81 2.76 -13.75
C GLU A 29 10.02 4.18 -13.21
N GLY A 30 10.79 4.34 -12.15
CA GLY A 30 11.23 5.64 -11.64
C GLY A 30 10.42 6.24 -10.50
N ALA A 31 9.42 5.55 -9.99
CA ALA A 31 8.61 6.06 -8.90
C ALA A 31 9.34 5.91 -7.55
N ASP A 32 9.22 6.91 -6.71
CA ASP A 32 9.54 6.76 -5.30
C ASP A 32 8.43 5.94 -4.64
N VAL A 33 8.76 5.08 -3.69
CA VAL A 33 7.81 4.12 -3.14
C VAL A 33 7.79 4.19 -1.62
N ALA A 34 6.62 4.48 -1.07
CA ALA A 34 6.31 4.25 0.33
C ALA A 34 5.44 2.98 0.39
N PHE A 35 5.63 2.15 1.39
CA PHE A 35 4.79 0.97 1.51
C PHE A 35 4.51 0.62 2.97
N THR A 36 3.45 -0.13 3.18
CA THR A 36 3.07 -0.61 4.50
C THR A 36 3.29 -2.11 4.62
N TYR A 37 3.51 -2.55 5.85
CA TYR A 37 3.59 -3.95 6.19
C TYR A 37 3.10 -4.14 7.63
N ARG A 38 2.74 -5.37 7.97
CA ARG A 38 2.17 -5.65 9.28
C ARG A 38 3.21 -6.07 10.32
N SER A 39 4.00 -7.10 10.03
CA SER A 39 4.88 -7.72 11.03
C SER A 39 6.21 -8.25 10.50
N GLN A 40 6.41 -8.26 9.19
CA GLN A 40 7.62 -8.84 8.60
C GLN A 40 8.72 -7.79 8.44
N HIS A 41 9.33 -7.39 9.55
CA HIS A 41 10.32 -6.32 9.57
C HIS A 41 11.53 -6.58 8.68
N GLU A 42 12.07 -7.81 8.69
CA GLU A 42 13.23 -8.14 7.86
C GLU A 42 12.89 -8.06 6.38
N ALA A 43 11.72 -8.55 5.99
CA ALA A 43 11.26 -8.45 4.61
C ALA A 43 11.07 -6.99 4.20
N ALA A 44 10.58 -6.15 5.10
CA ALA A 44 10.41 -4.73 4.84
C ALA A 44 11.76 -4.03 4.64
N GLU A 45 12.73 -4.30 5.50
CA GLU A 45 14.07 -3.74 5.37
C GLU A 45 14.74 -4.18 4.07
N SER A 46 14.59 -5.46 3.72
CA SER A 46 15.11 -6.00 2.47
C SER A 46 14.49 -5.32 1.26
N LEU A 47 13.18 -5.08 1.28
CA LEU A 47 12.50 -4.41 0.20
C LEU A 47 12.95 -2.94 0.06
N VAL A 48 13.11 -2.23 1.16
CA VAL A 48 13.65 -0.85 1.13
C VAL A 48 15.02 -0.83 0.43
N ALA A 49 15.90 -1.77 0.81
CA ALA A 49 17.22 -1.84 0.21
C ALA A 49 17.16 -2.12 -1.29
N GLU A 50 16.28 -3.04 -1.72
CA GLU A 50 16.10 -3.33 -3.14
C GLU A 50 15.55 -2.14 -3.92
N LEU A 51 14.58 -1.41 -3.34
CA LEU A 51 14.03 -0.21 -3.96
C LEU A 51 15.09 0.88 -4.11
N GLU A 52 15.83 1.13 -3.06
CA GLU A 52 16.90 2.13 -3.08
C GLU A 52 18.00 1.77 -4.08
N ALA A 53 18.27 0.47 -4.25
CA ALA A 53 19.24 0.00 -5.26
C ALA A 53 18.77 0.31 -6.69
N LEU A 54 17.49 0.52 -6.91
CA LEU A 54 16.95 0.95 -8.19
C LEU A 54 17.01 2.47 -8.40
N GLY A 55 17.54 3.20 -7.41
CA GLY A 55 17.78 4.63 -7.53
C GLY A 55 16.65 5.53 -7.05
N VAL A 56 15.63 4.97 -6.41
CA VAL A 56 14.48 5.74 -5.93
C VAL A 56 14.50 5.86 -4.41
N LYS A 57 13.73 6.81 -3.89
CA LYS A 57 13.49 6.96 -2.46
C LYS A 57 12.47 5.93 -2.00
N ALA A 58 12.73 5.29 -0.88
CA ALA A 58 11.82 4.28 -0.34
C ALA A 58 11.70 4.40 1.17
N LYS A 59 10.51 4.15 1.70
CA LYS A 59 10.28 4.12 3.14
C LYS A 59 9.20 3.09 3.47
N ALA A 60 9.45 2.33 4.53
CA ALA A 60 8.52 1.33 5.03
C ALA A 60 7.78 1.85 6.26
N TYR A 61 6.51 1.49 6.37
CA TYR A 61 5.65 1.86 7.49
C TYR A 61 5.00 0.62 8.06
N THR A 62 5.13 0.43 9.37
CA THR A 62 4.36 -0.61 10.07
C THR A 62 2.95 -0.09 10.25
N SER A 63 1.96 -0.82 9.76
CA SER A 63 0.57 -0.41 9.85
C SER A 63 -0.37 -1.60 9.72
N ASP A 64 -1.39 -1.62 10.57
CA ASP A 64 -2.56 -2.44 10.32
C ASP A 64 -3.49 -1.61 9.44
N ALA A 65 -3.65 -2.03 8.19
CA ALA A 65 -4.46 -1.27 7.23
C ALA A 65 -5.93 -1.14 7.66
N ALA A 66 -6.41 -2.00 8.52
CA ALA A 66 -7.76 -1.91 9.08
C ALA A 66 -7.89 -0.85 10.19
N ASP A 67 -6.77 -0.28 10.65
CA ASP A 67 -6.76 0.80 11.63
C ASP A 67 -6.89 2.16 10.92
N PHE A 68 -8.03 2.80 11.10
CA PHE A 68 -8.34 4.08 10.45
C PHE A 68 -7.32 5.17 10.79
N GLU A 69 -7.05 5.36 12.07
CA GLU A 69 -6.11 6.40 12.51
C GLU A 69 -4.68 6.11 12.06
N GLY A 70 -4.29 4.84 12.12
CA GLY A 70 -2.99 4.40 11.65
C GLY A 70 -2.79 4.68 10.16
N ALA A 71 -3.81 4.42 9.35
CA ALA A 71 -3.75 4.70 7.91
C ALA A 71 -3.58 6.20 7.64
N HIS A 72 -4.30 7.04 8.36
CA HIS A 72 -4.17 8.49 8.22
C HIS A 72 -2.79 8.99 8.64
N ALA A 73 -2.23 8.42 9.71
CA ALA A 73 -0.87 8.77 10.16
C ALA A 73 0.17 8.40 9.10
N VAL A 74 0.04 7.24 8.46
CA VAL A 74 0.93 6.83 7.38
C VAL A 74 0.86 7.82 6.23
N VAL A 75 -0.35 8.16 5.77
CA VAL A 75 -0.54 9.09 4.65
C VAL A 75 0.03 10.47 4.96
N GLU A 76 -0.17 10.97 6.17
CA GLU A 76 0.41 12.25 6.58
C GLU A 76 1.93 12.23 6.51
N ASP A 77 2.56 11.16 7.01
CA ASP A 77 4.01 11.05 6.96
C ASP A 77 4.54 10.89 5.54
N VAL A 78 3.85 10.14 4.69
CA VAL A 78 4.22 10.00 3.28
C VAL A 78 4.18 11.36 2.60
N LYS A 79 3.13 12.13 2.82
CA LYS A 79 3.02 13.47 2.28
C LYS A 79 4.16 14.38 2.77
N ALA A 80 4.46 14.34 4.06
CA ALA A 80 5.52 15.16 4.64
C ALA A 80 6.90 14.74 4.12
N THR A 81 7.14 13.44 4.00
CA THR A 81 8.44 12.89 3.62
C THR A 81 8.70 12.94 2.12
N PHE A 82 7.68 12.62 1.30
CA PHE A 82 7.81 12.54 -0.15
C PHE A 82 7.26 13.77 -0.87
N GLY A 83 6.48 14.59 -0.19
CA GLY A 83 5.91 15.82 -0.74
C GLY A 83 4.59 15.65 -1.46
N LYS A 84 4.26 14.45 -1.89
CA LYS A 84 3.04 14.17 -2.64
C LYS A 84 2.72 12.68 -2.63
N ILE A 85 1.52 12.33 -3.10
CA ILE A 85 1.12 10.95 -3.34
C ILE A 85 0.37 10.94 -4.68
N ASP A 86 0.98 10.33 -5.68
CA ASP A 86 0.39 10.25 -7.03
C ASP A 86 -0.42 8.97 -7.24
N ILE A 87 0.01 7.88 -6.60
CA ILE A 87 -0.57 6.56 -6.81
C ILE A 87 -0.78 5.90 -5.45
N LEU A 88 -1.99 5.42 -5.22
CA LEU A 88 -2.30 4.56 -4.07
C LEU A 88 -2.67 3.18 -4.60
N VAL A 89 -1.97 2.15 -4.14
CA VAL A 89 -2.31 0.75 -4.45
C VAL A 89 -2.79 0.09 -3.15
N ASN A 90 -4.07 -0.19 -3.08
CA ASN A 90 -4.66 -0.93 -1.97
C ASN A 90 -4.53 -2.41 -2.24
N ASN A 91 -3.48 -3.02 -1.65
CA ASN A 91 -3.20 -4.44 -1.78
C ASN A 91 -3.27 -5.17 -0.44
N ALA A 92 -3.16 -4.45 0.67
CA ALA A 92 -3.25 -5.07 2.00
C ALA A 92 -4.63 -5.70 2.20
N GLY A 93 -4.62 -6.89 2.80
CA GLY A 93 -5.85 -7.60 3.10
C GLY A 93 -5.54 -8.93 3.75
N ILE A 94 -6.57 -9.65 4.10
CA ILE A 94 -6.45 -11.00 4.65
C ILE A 94 -7.16 -11.99 3.75
N THR A 95 -6.75 -13.25 3.82
CA THR A 95 -7.41 -14.35 3.15
C THR A 95 -7.75 -15.43 4.18
N ARG A 96 -8.74 -16.23 3.85
CA ARG A 96 -9.09 -17.43 4.60
C ARG A 96 -9.23 -18.55 3.59
N ASP A 97 -8.21 -19.39 3.49
CA ASP A 97 -8.20 -20.49 2.54
C ASP A 97 -9.18 -21.58 2.96
N GLY A 98 -9.76 -22.23 1.97
CA GLY A 98 -10.66 -23.35 2.18
C GLY A 98 -11.81 -23.36 1.20
N LEU A 99 -12.64 -24.42 1.31
CA LEU A 99 -13.83 -24.54 0.47
C LEU A 99 -14.89 -23.57 0.95
N MET A 100 -15.54 -22.90 0.01
CA MET A 100 -16.61 -21.96 0.29
C MET A 100 -17.68 -22.55 1.22
N MET A 101 -18.06 -23.81 0.98
CA MET A 101 -19.08 -24.47 1.80
C MET A 101 -18.66 -24.72 3.25
N ARG A 102 -17.37 -24.63 3.55
CA ARG A 102 -16.83 -24.77 4.90
C ARG A 102 -16.51 -23.44 5.55
N MET A 103 -16.65 -22.36 4.81
CA MET A 103 -16.43 -21.02 5.33
C MET A 103 -17.64 -20.61 6.15
N ASP A 104 -17.42 -20.22 7.40
CA ASP A 104 -18.51 -19.71 8.23
C ASP A 104 -18.71 -18.22 8.00
N GLU A 105 -19.81 -17.72 8.55
CA GLU A 105 -20.18 -16.30 8.41
C GLU A 105 -19.10 -15.38 8.98
N LYS A 106 -18.49 -15.78 10.10
CA LYS A 106 -17.43 -14.98 10.73
C LYS A 106 -16.21 -14.86 9.83
N GLN A 107 -15.81 -15.95 9.20
CA GLN A 107 -14.67 -15.93 8.26
C GLN A 107 -14.96 -15.04 7.07
N TRP A 108 -16.17 -15.10 6.53
CA TRP A 108 -16.61 -14.24 5.45
C TRP A 108 -16.56 -12.77 5.88
N ASP A 109 -17.17 -12.46 7.03
CA ASP A 109 -17.22 -11.10 7.55
C ASP A 109 -15.82 -10.55 7.84
N ASP A 110 -14.91 -11.38 8.37
CA ASP A 110 -13.53 -10.98 8.64
C ASP A 110 -12.81 -10.58 7.35
N VAL A 111 -12.95 -11.38 6.29
CA VAL A 111 -12.30 -11.10 5.00
C VAL A 111 -12.88 -9.85 4.37
N ILE A 112 -14.20 -9.79 4.23
CA ILE A 112 -14.87 -8.66 3.58
C ILE A 112 -14.67 -7.39 4.42
N GLY A 113 -14.91 -7.46 5.72
CA GLY A 113 -14.80 -6.30 6.61
C GLY A 113 -13.39 -5.73 6.64
N THR A 114 -12.39 -6.59 6.83
CA THR A 114 -11.00 -6.15 6.89
C THR A 114 -10.53 -5.58 5.55
N ASN A 115 -10.82 -6.26 4.45
CA ASN A 115 -10.34 -5.83 3.14
C ASN A 115 -11.02 -4.54 2.67
N LEU A 116 -12.33 -4.42 2.84
CA LEU A 116 -13.06 -3.20 2.49
C LEU A 116 -12.64 -2.05 3.39
N LYS A 117 -12.52 -2.29 4.69
CA LYS A 117 -12.12 -1.25 5.63
C LYS A 117 -10.71 -0.74 5.35
N SER A 118 -9.78 -1.64 5.03
CA SER A 118 -8.42 -1.26 4.67
C SER A 118 -8.39 -0.34 3.46
N ALA A 119 -9.12 -0.69 2.41
CA ALA A 119 -9.22 0.15 1.22
C ALA A 119 -9.87 1.50 1.55
N PHE A 120 -10.98 1.49 2.27
CA PHE A 120 -11.66 2.72 2.69
C PHE A 120 -10.73 3.65 3.47
N ASN A 121 -9.99 3.10 4.44
CA ASN A 121 -9.11 3.90 5.29
C ASN A 121 -8.07 4.68 4.48
N PHE A 122 -7.40 4.00 3.56
CA PHE A 122 -6.36 4.64 2.73
C PHE A 122 -6.95 5.55 1.66
N ILE A 123 -8.08 5.20 1.07
CA ILE A 123 -8.79 6.09 0.12
C ILE A 123 -9.21 7.36 0.83
N HIS A 124 -9.81 7.23 2.01
CA HIS A 124 -10.24 8.37 2.81
C HIS A 124 -9.07 9.28 3.16
N ALA A 125 -7.92 8.70 3.54
CA ALA A 125 -6.75 9.47 3.89
C ALA A 125 -6.08 10.14 2.68
N CYS A 126 -6.01 9.45 1.55
CA CYS A 126 -5.34 9.97 0.35
C CYS A 126 -6.19 10.95 -0.46
N THR A 127 -7.51 10.84 -0.41
CA THR A 127 -8.41 11.67 -1.24
C THR A 127 -8.18 13.18 -1.06
N PRO A 128 -8.07 13.71 0.17
CA PRO A 128 -7.79 15.14 0.33
C PRO A 128 -6.43 15.56 -0.25
N VAL A 129 -5.43 14.71 -0.13
CA VAL A 129 -4.09 14.97 -0.68
C VAL A 129 -4.15 15.06 -2.20
N MET A 130 -4.77 14.07 -2.84
CA MET A 130 -4.91 14.01 -4.27
C MET A 130 -5.80 15.12 -4.82
N ALA A 131 -6.86 15.47 -4.10
CA ALA A 131 -7.73 16.58 -4.49
C ALA A 131 -6.98 17.91 -4.53
N ARG A 132 -6.14 18.17 -3.53
CA ARG A 132 -5.31 19.37 -3.50
C ARG A 132 -4.26 19.39 -4.60
N GLN A 133 -3.74 18.23 -4.97
CA GLN A 133 -2.79 18.06 -6.06
C GLN A 133 -3.46 18.17 -7.44
N ARG A 134 -4.78 18.06 -7.49
CA ARG A 134 -5.58 17.99 -8.72
C ARG A 134 -5.24 16.77 -9.58
N GLY A 135 -4.89 15.67 -8.93
CA GLY A 135 -4.59 14.44 -9.64
C GLY A 135 -4.13 13.35 -8.74
N GLY A 136 -4.25 12.15 -9.23
CA GLY A 136 -3.83 10.94 -8.55
C GLY A 136 -4.56 9.73 -9.11
N SER A 137 -4.05 8.55 -8.81
CA SER A 137 -4.65 7.28 -9.24
C SER A 137 -4.78 6.37 -8.04
N ILE A 138 -5.91 5.69 -7.93
CA ILE A 138 -6.17 4.72 -6.89
C ILE A 138 -6.43 3.37 -7.54
N ILE A 139 -5.66 2.37 -7.16
CA ILE A 139 -5.78 1.01 -7.68
C ILE A 139 -6.15 0.09 -6.53
N ASN A 140 -7.28 -0.59 -6.64
CA ASN A 140 -7.71 -1.55 -5.65
C ASN A 140 -7.50 -2.96 -6.18
N MET A 141 -6.74 -3.76 -5.42
CA MET A 141 -6.51 -5.15 -5.77
C MET A 141 -7.55 -6.02 -5.11
N THR A 142 -8.14 -6.91 -5.87
CA THR A 142 -9.12 -7.88 -5.37
C THR A 142 -8.68 -9.28 -5.73
N SER A 143 -9.17 -10.24 -4.98
CA SER A 143 -8.91 -11.65 -5.26
C SER A 143 -10.21 -12.45 -5.41
#